data_64fdec55332479b68613489ab034caab
#
_entry.id   64fdec55332479b68613489ab034caab
#
_cell.length_a   1.000
_cell.length_b   1.000
_cell.length_c   1.000
_cell.angle_alpha   90.00
_cell.angle_beta   90.00
_cell.angle_gamma   90.00
#
_symmetry.space_group_name_H-M   'P 1'
#
loop_
_entity.id
_entity.type
_entity.pdbx_description
1 polymer ?
#
loop_
_entity_poly.entity_id
_entity_poly.type
_entity_poly.pdbx_seq_one_letter_code
_entity_poly.pdbx_strand_id
1 'polypeptide(L)'
;MFVLMCALWLPACGPYDCTAENCADGCCSALNECIRYRSDSECGPNGGSCEACAEGSVCRLDQRACYAGVMRTYVQPRRAVIADVDPDTGEDWDSDGSPPDVVVEMKCPSAPDRSRTPEDESWEPEWRSGGCQVISSNLLRYPIEISIFDNDDFTFDDEFGGLSYQVTRADLNLGRIELSIPPIVKTLVFELSHNYAPQ
;
A
#
# COMPACT_ATOMS: atom_id res chain seq x y z
N MET A 1 50.03 49.39 -1.82
CA MET A 1 48.59 49.08 -1.74
C MET A 1 48.44 47.61 -2.12
N PHE A 2 48.47 46.71 -1.09
CA PHE A 2 48.36 45.26 -1.26
C PHE A 2 46.88 44.88 -1.17
N VAL A 3 46.33 44.33 -2.25
CA VAL A 3 44.99 43.78 -2.28
C VAL A 3 45.11 42.34 -1.83
N LEU A 4 44.58 42.05 -0.64
CA LEU A 4 44.44 40.71 -0.07
C LEU A 4 43.24 40.03 -0.72
N MET A 5 43.48 39.08 -1.65
CA MET A 5 42.44 38.20 -2.19
C MET A 5 42.08 37.12 -1.15
N CYS A 6 40.98 37.28 -0.45
CA CYS A 6 40.35 36.21 0.33
C CYS A 6 39.77 35.18 -0.64
N ALA A 7 40.44 34.05 -0.80
CA ALA A 7 39.85 32.86 -1.44
C ALA A 7 38.80 32.25 -0.49
N LEU A 8 37.53 32.43 -0.82
CA LEU A 8 36.40 31.72 -0.18
C LEU A 8 36.50 30.24 -0.57
N TRP A 9 36.94 29.43 0.34
CA TRP A 9 36.79 28.00 0.27
C TRP A 9 35.28 27.67 0.50
N LEU A 10 34.54 27.48 -0.58
CA LEU A 10 33.24 26.83 -0.50
C LEU A 10 33.49 25.33 -0.19
N PRO A 11 32.90 24.76 0.87
CA PRO A 11 32.95 23.32 1.03
C PRO A 11 32.24 22.71 -0.20
N ALA A 12 32.98 21.94 -0.97
CA ALA A 12 32.39 21.13 -2.02
C ALA A 12 31.40 20.18 -1.34
N CYS A 13 30.09 20.36 -1.59
CA CYS A 13 29.08 19.33 -1.34
C CYS A 13 29.45 18.14 -2.25
N GLY A 14 30.32 17.26 -1.79
CA GLY A 14 30.51 15.94 -2.37
C GLY A 14 29.19 15.16 -2.19
N PRO A 15 28.92 14.15 -3.01
CA PRO A 15 27.80 13.27 -2.78
C PRO A 15 27.93 12.72 -1.36
N TYR A 16 26.88 12.91 -0.53
CA TYR A 16 26.85 12.33 0.80
C TYR A 16 26.89 10.82 0.65
N ASP A 17 27.87 10.17 1.28
CA ASP A 17 27.92 8.72 1.31
C ASP A 17 26.64 8.18 1.97
N CYS A 18 26.02 7.18 1.35
CA CYS A 18 24.86 6.52 1.94
C CYS A 18 25.31 5.74 3.17
N THR A 19 24.75 6.07 4.32
CA THR A 19 25.08 5.49 5.63
C THR A 19 23.82 5.18 6.42
N ALA A 20 23.96 4.49 7.55
CA ALA A 20 22.83 4.24 8.46
C ALA A 20 22.22 5.54 9.03
N GLU A 21 22.96 6.65 9.05
CA GLU A 21 22.48 7.93 9.58
C GLU A 21 21.53 8.63 8.59
N ASN A 22 21.83 8.55 7.28
CA ASN A 22 21.03 9.21 6.24
C ASN A 22 20.15 8.27 5.42
N CYS A 23 20.23 6.95 5.67
CA CYS A 23 19.43 5.90 5.07
C CYS A 23 18.90 4.90 6.14
N ALA A 24 18.36 5.45 7.22
CA ALA A 24 17.87 4.66 8.36
C ALA A 24 16.68 3.73 8.02
N ASP A 25 15.95 4.00 6.96
CA ASP A 25 14.77 3.27 6.49
C ASP A 25 15.01 2.48 5.18
N GLY A 26 16.22 2.55 4.62
CA GLY A 26 16.61 1.94 3.36
C GLY A 26 17.93 1.20 3.39
N CYS A 27 18.36 0.65 2.26
CA CYS A 27 19.72 0.18 2.03
C CYS A 27 20.45 1.04 0.99
N CYS A 28 21.75 0.96 0.94
CA CYS A 28 22.61 1.76 0.07
C CYS A 28 22.90 0.99 -1.23
N SER A 29 22.53 1.57 -2.37
CA SER A 29 22.86 1.01 -3.68
C SER A 29 24.36 1.10 -3.99
N ALA A 30 24.80 0.40 -5.04
CA ALA A 30 26.18 0.52 -5.54
C ALA A 30 26.52 1.93 -6.06
N LEU A 31 25.51 2.76 -6.34
CA LEU A 31 25.66 4.17 -6.73
C LEU A 31 25.62 5.12 -5.53
N ASN A 32 25.65 4.59 -4.31
CA ASN A 32 25.63 5.37 -3.09
C ASN A 32 24.29 6.10 -2.83
N GLU A 33 23.19 5.57 -3.38
CA GLU A 33 21.83 6.09 -3.22
C GLU A 33 21.07 5.32 -2.16
N CYS A 34 20.23 6.01 -1.37
CA CYS A 34 19.36 5.38 -0.39
C CYS A 34 18.11 4.79 -1.06
N ILE A 35 17.99 3.48 -1.07
CA ILE A 35 16.86 2.73 -1.58
C ILE A 35 15.90 2.42 -0.42
N ARG A 36 14.85 3.20 -0.31
CA ARG A 36 13.87 3.09 0.78
C ARG A 36 12.90 1.93 0.60
N TYR A 37 12.47 1.69 -0.65
CA TYR A 37 11.51 0.63 -0.96
C TYR A 37 12.22 -0.58 -1.53
N ARG A 38 12.50 -1.54 -0.66
CA ARG A 38 13.23 -2.76 -1.00
C ARG A 38 12.50 -3.60 -2.04
N SER A 39 13.30 -4.31 -2.81
CA SER A 39 12.86 -5.24 -3.84
C SER A 39 13.79 -6.45 -3.88
N ASP A 40 13.46 -7.46 -4.69
CA ASP A 40 14.32 -8.63 -4.85
C ASP A 40 15.67 -8.29 -5.51
N SER A 41 15.76 -7.16 -6.24
CA SER A 41 17.02 -6.65 -6.80
C SER A 41 17.79 -5.72 -5.86
N GLU A 42 17.17 -5.24 -4.80
CA GLU A 42 17.72 -4.23 -3.89
C GLU A 42 17.27 -4.54 -2.45
N CYS A 43 17.85 -5.58 -1.88
CA CYS A 43 17.55 -6.09 -0.55
C CYS A 43 18.73 -5.86 0.37
N GLY A 44 18.49 -5.40 1.59
CA GLY A 44 19.59 -5.19 2.55
C GLY A 44 19.15 -4.50 3.84
N PRO A 45 20.00 -4.53 4.86
CA PRO A 45 19.73 -3.88 6.14
C PRO A 45 19.75 -2.35 6.02
N ASN A 46 19.19 -1.66 7.01
CA ASN A 46 19.16 -0.22 7.05
C ASN A 46 20.58 0.37 7.05
N GLY A 47 20.85 1.27 6.11
CA GLY A 47 22.17 1.89 5.91
C GLY A 47 23.29 0.94 5.49
N GLY A 48 22.98 -0.36 5.34
CA GLY A 48 23.92 -1.33 4.77
C GLY A 48 23.76 -1.42 3.25
N SER A 49 24.63 -2.20 2.60
CA SER A 49 24.59 -2.39 1.15
C SER A 49 23.31 -3.10 0.71
N CYS A 50 22.69 -2.63 -0.37
CA CYS A 50 21.69 -3.39 -1.10
C CYS A 50 22.38 -4.49 -1.92
N GLU A 51 21.78 -5.67 -1.96
CA GLU A 51 22.18 -6.80 -2.80
C GLU A 51 20.98 -7.35 -3.56
N ALA A 52 21.20 -7.95 -4.70
CA ALA A 52 20.18 -8.67 -5.42
C ALA A 52 20.02 -10.08 -4.82
N CYS A 53 18.79 -10.48 -4.55
CA CYS A 53 18.50 -11.84 -4.11
C CYS A 53 18.75 -12.83 -5.26
N ALA A 54 19.24 -14.02 -4.91
CA ALA A 54 19.44 -15.10 -5.88
C ALA A 54 18.10 -15.54 -6.50
N GLU A 55 18.18 -16.18 -7.67
CA GLU A 55 17.00 -16.75 -8.33
C GLU A 55 16.23 -17.69 -7.38
N GLY A 56 14.91 -17.61 -7.37
CA GLY A 56 14.06 -18.36 -6.43
C GLY A 56 14.04 -17.79 -5.01
N SER A 57 14.60 -16.61 -4.78
CA SER A 57 14.59 -15.91 -3.51
C SER A 57 13.90 -14.56 -3.62
N VAL A 58 13.33 -14.10 -2.50
CA VAL A 58 12.66 -12.81 -2.37
C VAL A 58 13.26 -11.99 -1.23
N CYS A 59 13.16 -10.67 -1.31
CA CYS A 59 13.54 -9.80 -0.20
C CYS A 59 12.51 -9.90 0.93
N ARG A 60 12.95 -10.38 2.06
CA ARG A 60 12.14 -10.45 3.27
C ARG A 60 12.14 -9.11 3.98
N LEU A 61 11.02 -8.40 3.91
CA LEU A 61 10.91 -7.00 4.33
C LEU A 61 11.07 -6.80 5.85
N ASP A 62 10.60 -7.76 6.65
CA ASP A 62 10.71 -7.75 8.11
C ASP A 62 12.16 -8.02 8.60
N GLN A 63 12.90 -8.86 7.89
CA GLN A 63 14.30 -9.19 8.19
C GLN A 63 15.32 -8.41 7.38
N ARG A 64 14.87 -7.75 6.30
CA ARG A 64 15.71 -6.96 5.40
C ARG A 64 16.85 -7.77 4.78
N ALA A 65 16.54 -9.01 4.42
CA ALA A 65 17.46 -9.99 3.89
C ALA A 65 16.77 -10.89 2.87
N CYS A 66 17.55 -11.51 1.99
CA CYS A 66 17.05 -12.46 1.02
C CYS A 66 16.59 -13.76 1.68
N TYR A 67 15.46 -14.30 1.23
CA TYR A 67 14.86 -15.54 1.70
C TYR A 67 14.52 -16.43 0.51
N ALA A 68 14.96 -17.70 0.53
CA ALA A 68 14.64 -18.68 -0.50
C ALA A 68 13.16 -19.08 -0.41
N GLY A 69 12.36 -18.71 -1.44
CA GLY A 69 10.93 -18.96 -1.47
C GLY A 69 10.13 -17.82 -2.10
N VAL A 70 8.87 -17.72 -1.75
CA VAL A 70 7.92 -16.72 -2.25
C VAL A 70 7.34 -15.88 -1.13
N MET A 71 7.15 -14.60 -1.40
CA MET A 71 6.38 -13.71 -0.53
C MET A 71 4.91 -13.74 -0.96
N ARG A 72 4.03 -13.99 0.00
CA ARG A 72 2.58 -13.86 -0.15
C ARG A 72 2.10 -12.67 0.65
N THR A 73 1.25 -11.87 0.06
CA THR A 73 0.62 -10.72 0.71
C THR A 73 -0.87 -10.99 0.92
N TYR A 74 -1.33 -10.81 2.13
CA TYR A 74 -2.75 -10.71 2.44
C TYR A 74 -3.15 -9.24 2.38
N VAL A 75 -4.11 -8.93 1.51
CA VAL A 75 -4.66 -7.58 1.29
C VAL A 75 -5.98 -7.52 2.04
N GLN A 76 -6.08 -6.69 3.07
CA GLN A 76 -7.22 -6.62 3.97
C GLN A 76 -7.80 -5.20 3.97
N PRO A 77 -9.08 -4.98 3.54
CA PRO A 77 -9.78 -3.75 3.86
C PRO A 77 -9.87 -3.58 5.37
N ARG A 78 -9.53 -2.38 5.87
CA ARG A 78 -9.49 -2.12 7.31
C ARG A 78 -10.50 -1.11 7.76
N ARG A 79 -10.65 -0.04 7.01
CA ARG A 79 -11.60 1.04 7.31
C ARG A 79 -11.86 1.90 6.08
N ALA A 80 -13.00 2.57 6.10
CA ALA A 80 -13.28 3.66 5.18
C ALA A 80 -13.82 4.88 5.93
N VAL A 81 -13.96 5.99 5.21
CA VAL A 81 -14.73 7.18 5.61
C VAL A 81 -15.64 7.52 4.45
N ILE A 82 -16.93 7.43 4.68
CA ILE A 82 -17.98 7.67 3.67
C ILE A 82 -18.50 9.10 3.81
N ALA A 83 -19.10 9.63 2.76
CA ALA A 83 -19.82 10.91 2.82
C ALA A 83 -21.05 10.76 3.68
N ASP A 84 -21.40 11.81 4.45
CA ASP A 84 -22.52 11.78 5.40
C ASP A 84 -23.89 11.73 4.71
N VAL A 85 -23.94 12.09 3.44
CA VAL A 85 -25.13 12.05 2.57
C VAL A 85 -24.70 11.65 1.16
N ASP A 86 -25.61 11.12 0.36
CA ASP A 86 -25.38 10.93 -1.06
C ASP A 86 -25.09 12.28 -1.75
N PRO A 87 -23.91 12.49 -2.31
CA PRO A 87 -23.53 13.77 -2.90
C PRO A 87 -24.25 14.08 -4.21
N ASP A 88 -24.91 13.10 -4.85
CA ASP A 88 -25.64 13.27 -6.09
C ASP A 88 -27.07 13.74 -5.84
N THR A 89 -27.72 13.27 -4.77
CA THR A 89 -29.09 13.60 -4.41
C THR A 89 -29.17 14.59 -3.23
N GLY A 90 -28.19 14.56 -2.32
CA GLY A 90 -28.18 15.31 -1.07
C GLY A 90 -29.09 14.70 0.00
N GLU A 91 -29.56 13.48 -0.22
CA GLU A 91 -30.42 12.71 0.71
C GLU A 91 -29.55 11.82 1.60
N ASP A 92 -30.11 11.35 2.72
CA ASP A 92 -29.50 10.35 3.55
C ASP A 92 -29.39 9.02 2.77
N TRP A 93 -28.40 8.20 3.08
CA TRP A 93 -28.20 6.90 2.43
C TRP A 93 -29.38 5.98 2.66
N ASP A 94 -29.81 5.87 3.91
CA ASP A 94 -30.99 5.12 4.31
C ASP A 94 -32.19 6.01 4.56
N SER A 95 -33.38 5.53 4.23
CA SER A 95 -34.63 6.28 4.34
C SER A 95 -35.02 6.66 5.77
N ASP A 96 -34.41 6.04 6.77
CA ASP A 96 -34.61 6.33 8.19
C ASP A 96 -33.49 7.21 8.77
N GLY A 97 -32.49 7.59 7.96
CA GLY A 97 -31.36 8.43 8.33
C GLY A 97 -30.25 7.68 9.07
N SER A 98 -30.24 6.34 9.05
CA SER A 98 -29.11 5.55 9.54
C SER A 98 -27.88 5.68 8.64
N PRO A 99 -26.69 5.31 9.14
CA PRO A 99 -25.50 5.16 8.30
C PRO A 99 -25.68 4.04 7.25
N PRO A 100 -24.95 4.09 6.12
CA PRO A 100 -24.99 3.03 5.13
C PRO A 100 -24.40 1.71 5.65
N ASP A 101 -24.89 0.58 5.13
CA ASP A 101 -24.38 -0.77 5.37
C ASP A 101 -23.22 -1.09 4.44
N VAL A 102 -22.05 -0.58 4.77
CA VAL A 102 -20.90 -0.55 3.86
C VAL A 102 -20.20 -1.88 3.69
N VAL A 103 -20.03 -2.28 2.44
CA VAL A 103 -19.31 -3.49 2.03
C VAL A 103 -18.23 -3.15 1.01
N VAL A 104 -17.06 -3.76 1.16
CA VAL A 104 -15.98 -3.72 0.16
C VAL A 104 -15.86 -5.07 -0.53
N GLU A 105 -15.96 -5.06 -1.85
CA GLU A 105 -15.70 -6.23 -2.69
C GLU A 105 -14.39 -6.06 -3.46
N MET A 106 -13.57 -7.10 -3.49
CA MET A 106 -12.30 -7.07 -4.19
C MET A 106 -12.12 -8.27 -5.10
N LYS A 107 -11.56 -8.06 -6.30
CA LYS A 107 -11.00 -9.09 -7.15
C LYS A 107 -9.49 -8.97 -7.17
N CYS A 108 -8.84 -9.89 -6.47
CA CYS A 108 -7.38 -9.95 -6.42
C CYS A 108 -6.79 -10.70 -7.64
N PRO A 109 -5.59 -10.33 -8.10
CA PRO A 109 -4.92 -11.04 -9.19
C PRO A 109 -4.76 -12.53 -8.89
N SER A 110 -5.13 -13.36 -9.85
CA SER A 110 -5.03 -14.82 -9.76
C SER A 110 -5.92 -15.49 -8.68
N ALA A 111 -6.75 -14.74 -7.98
CA ALA A 111 -7.77 -15.31 -7.11
C ALA A 111 -8.95 -15.84 -7.95
N PRO A 112 -9.51 -17.03 -7.65
CA PRO A 112 -10.63 -17.58 -8.41
C PRO A 112 -11.89 -16.76 -8.22
N ASP A 113 -12.12 -16.27 -6.99
CA ASP A 113 -13.34 -15.59 -6.58
C ASP A 113 -13.05 -14.15 -6.14
N ARG A 114 -14.11 -13.36 -6.03
CA ARG A 114 -14.08 -12.08 -5.34
C ARG A 114 -14.09 -12.30 -3.84
N SER A 115 -13.41 -11.44 -3.10
CA SER A 115 -13.47 -11.36 -1.63
C SER A 115 -14.40 -10.22 -1.25
N ARG A 116 -15.22 -10.42 -0.22
CA ARG A 116 -16.17 -9.42 0.27
C ARG A 116 -16.01 -9.29 1.79
N THR A 117 -16.05 -8.06 2.30
CA THR A 117 -16.11 -7.81 3.75
C THR A 117 -17.50 -8.19 4.29
N PRO A 118 -17.64 -8.43 5.60
CA PRO A 118 -18.93 -8.25 6.25
C PRO A 118 -19.43 -6.82 6.04
N GLU A 119 -20.73 -6.61 6.11
CA GLU A 119 -21.33 -5.29 6.20
C GLU A 119 -20.97 -4.62 7.54
N ASP A 120 -20.90 -3.28 7.54
CA ASP A 120 -20.71 -2.47 8.74
C ASP A 120 -21.54 -1.18 8.57
N GLU A 121 -22.63 -1.06 9.33
CA GLU A 121 -23.53 0.09 9.37
C GLU A 121 -22.81 1.27 10.04
N SER A 122 -22.07 2.06 9.26
CA SER A 122 -21.22 3.15 9.77
C SER A 122 -20.79 4.14 8.70
N TRP A 123 -20.69 5.44 9.08
CA TRP A 123 -19.96 6.44 8.30
C TRP A 123 -18.44 6.21 8.27
N GLU A 124 -17.92 5.47 9.25
CA GLU A 124 -16.53 5.10 9.39
C GLU A 124 -16.39 3.57 9.61
N PRO A 125 -16.81 2.75 8.63
CA PRO A 125 -16.80 1.29 8.77
C PRO A 125 -15.38 0.75 9.00
N GLU A 126 -15.30 -0.33 9.82
CA GLU A 126 -14.07 -1.06 10.11
C GLU A 126 -14.23 -2.56 9.88
N TRP A 127 -13.29 -3.18 9.18
CA TRP A 127 -13.33 -4.61 8.87
C TRP A 127 -12.12 -5.37 9.38
N ARG A 128 -12.35 -6.62 9.79
CA ARG A 128 -11.32 -7.55 10.25
C ARG A 128 -11.20 -8.79 9.36
N SER A 129 -12.04 -8.90 8.33
CA SER A 129 -12.09 -10.02 7.37
C SER A 129 -12.49 -9.52 5.99
N GLY A 130 -12.58 -10.42 5.01
CA GLY A 130 -12.96 -10.06 3.64
C GLY A 130 -11.78 -9.71 2.74
N GLY A 131 -10.55 -10.00 3.19
CA GLY A 131 -9.34 -9.83 2.39
C GLY A 131 -9.02 -11.03 1.49
N CYS A 132 -7.97 -10.90 0.68
CA CYS A 132 -7.47 -11.95 -0.21
C CYS A 132 -5.96 -12.17 -0.02
N GLN A 133 -5.49 -13.39 -0.27
CA GLN A 133 -4.07 -13.73 -0.26
C GLN A 133 -3.57 -13.94 -1.68
N VAL A 134 -2.46 -13.26 -2.03
CA VAL A 134 -1.88 -13.25 -3.37
C VAL A 134 -0.36 -13.41 -3.29
N ILE A 135 0.26 -14.03 -4.30
CA ILE A 135 1.71 -13.95 -4.46
C ILE A 135 2.07 -12.49 -4.76
N SER A 136 2.95 -11.90 -3.98
CA SER A 136 3.23 -10.45 -4.00
C SER A 136 3.71 -9.94 -5.36
N SER A 137 4.43 -10.76 -6.13
CA SER A 137 4.82 -10.42 -7.52
C SER A 137 3.62 -10.25 -8.46
N ASN A 138 2.49 -10.94 -8.19
CA ASN A 138 1.26 -10.76 -8.98
C ASN A 138 0.60 -9.42 -8.67
N LEU A 139 0.64 -8.95 -7.42
CA LEU A 139 0.15 -7.61 -7.05
C LEU A 139 0.93 -6.49 -7.74
N LEU A 140 2.24 -6.67 -7.90
CA LEU A 140 3.09 -5.71 -8.63
C LEU A 140 2.87 -5.72 -10.14
N ARG A 141 2.26 -6.78 -10.68
CA ARG A 141 2.08 -6.98 -12.12
C ARG A 141 0.67 -6.72 -12.60
N TYR A 142 -0.31 -7.02 -11.78
CA TYR A 142 -1.73 -6.94 -12.12
C TYR A 142 -2.49 -6.16 -11.05
N PRO A 143 -3.47 -5.33 -11.44
CA PRO A 143 -4.24 -4.53 -10.50
C PRO A 143 -5.19 -5.38 -9.65
N ILE A 144 -5.61 -4.79 -8.54
CA ILE A 144 -6.77 -5.23 -7.76
C ILE A 144 -7.97 -4.42 -8.25
N GLU A 145 -9.07 -5.08 -8.54
CA GLU A 145 -10.36 -4.42 -8.76
C GLU A 145 -11.07 -4.29 -7.41
N ILE A 146 -11.55 -3.11 -7.10
CA ILE A 146 -12.19 -2.76 -5.83
C ILE A 146 -13.52 -2.10 -6.15
N SER A 147 -14.59 -2.54 -5.49
CA SER A 147 -15.91 -1.90 -5.50
C SER A 147 -16.40 -1.72 -4.07
N ILE A 148 -17.13 -0.66 -3.79
CA ILE A 148 -17.75 -0.38 -2.50
C ILE A 148 -19.25 -0.19 -2.73
N PHE A 149 -20.04 -0.76 -1.84
CA PHE A 149 -21.49 -0.75 -1.93
C PHE A 149 -22.09 -0.37 -0.59
N ASP A 150 -23.30 0.21 -0.65
CA ASP A 150 -24.31 0.13 0.39
C ASP A 150 -25.12 -1.16 0.17
N ASN A 151 -25.20 -2.02 1.17
CA ASN A 151 -25.77 -3.35 1.06
C ASN A 151 -27.19 -3.36 1.62
N ASP A 152 -28.15 -3.05 0.81
CA ASP A 152 -29.57 -3.01 1.19
C ASP A 152 -30.24 -4.40 1.24
N ASP A 153 -30.92 -4.70 2.33
CA ASP A 153 -31.66 -5.96 2.49
C ASP A 153 -32.87 -6.10 1.56
N PHE A 154 -33.46 -4.99 1.11
CA PHE A 154 -34.76 -4.97 0.42
C PHE A 154 -34.76 -4.27 -0.92
N THR A 155 -33.66 -3.60 -1.29
CA THR A 155 -33.47 -2.89 -2.55
C THR A 155 -32.29 -3.45 -3.34
N PHE A 156 -31.87 -2.77 -4.37
CA PHE A 156 -30.61 -3.10 -5.04
C PHE A 156 -29.47 -2.40 -4.30
N ASP A 157 -28.35 -3.12 -4.11
CA ASP A 157 -27.12 -2.54 -3.56
C ASP A 157 -26.76 -1.29 -4.35
N ASP A 158 -26.57 -0.17 -3.65
CA ASP A 158 -26.10 1.08 -4.26
C ASP A 158 -24.58 1.11 -4.33
N GLU A 159 -24.03 1.20 -5.55
CA GLU A 159 -22.58 1.23 -5.74
C GLU A 159 -22.03 2.63 -5.44
N PHE A 160 -21.27 2.77 -4.36
CA PHE A 160 -20.53 3.99 -4.02
C PHE A 160 -19.39 4.30 -5.01
N GLY A 161 -19.01 3.30 -5.79
CA GLY A 161 -18.02 3.38 -6.83
C GLY A 161 -16.98 2.27 -6.77
N GLY A 162 -16.14 2.25 -7.80
CA GLY A 162 -15.09 1.27 -7.93
C GLY A 162 -13.86 1.83 -8.60
N LEU A 163 -12.75 1.14 -8.41
CA LEU A 163 -11.49 1.46 -9.08
C LEU A 163 -10.62 0.22 -9.29
N SER A 164 -9.70 0.36 -10.22
CA SER A 164 -8.63 -0.62 -10.45
C SER A 164 -7.34 -0.03 -9.92
N TYR A 165 -6.72 -0.68 -8.93
CA TYR A 165 -5.52 -0.17 -8.27
C TYR A 165 -4.32 -1.08 -8.50
N GLN A 166 -3.24 -0.50 -9.04
CA GLN A 166 -1.97 -1.19 -9.20
C GLN A 166 -1.12 -0.99 -7.94
N VAL A 167 -0.96 -2.07 -7.17
CA VAL A 167 -0.11 -2.07 -5.96
C VAL A 167 1.33 -1.76 -6.32
N THR A 168 1.97 -0.90 -5.55
CA THR A 168 3.35 -0.46 -5.74
C THR A 168 4.32 -1.14 -4.76
N ARG A 169 5.61 -1.03 -5.04
CA ARG A 169 6.65 -1.46 -4.08
C ARG A 169 6.59 -0.66 -2.79
N ALA A 170 6.23 0.62 -2.87
CA ALA A 170 6.04 1.47 -1.70
C ALA A 170 4.95 0.91 -0.79
N ASP A 171 3.80 0.54 -1.35
CA ASP A 171 2.68 -0.02 -0.59
C ASP A 171 3.08 -1.31 0.13
N LEU A 172 3.77 -2.24 -0.58
CA LEU A 172 4.27 -3.47 0.02
C LEU A 172 5.24 -3.19 1.18
N ASN A 173 6.16 -2.24 1.03
CA ASN A 173 7.12 -1.90 2.06
C ASN A 173 6.48 -1.17 3.25
N LEU A 174 5.48 -0.33 3.00
CA LEU A 174 4.73 0.39 4.04
C LEU A 174 3.69 -0.50 4.73
N GLY A 175 3.30 -1.62 4.10
CA GLY A 175 2.26 -2.50 4.61
C GLY A 175 0.86 -1.87 4.55
N ARG A 176 0.64 -0.87 3.70
CA ARG A 176 -0.60 -0.09 3.66
C ARG A 176 -0.86 0.49 2.27
N ILE A 177 -2.15 0.51 1.90
CA ILE A 177 -2.68 1.29 0.78
C ILE A 177 -3.72 2.25 1.35
N GLU A 178 -3.75 3.47 0.84
CA GLU A 178 -4.77 4.47 1.15
C GLU A 178 -5.29 5.06 -0.16
N LEU A 179 -6.60 4.97 -0.37
CA LEU A 179 -7.29 5.36 -1.60
C LEU A 179 -8.43 6.32 -1.26
N SER A 180 -8.96 6.96 -2.28
CA SER A 180 -10.24 7.68 -2.23
C SER A 180 -11.02 7.44 -3.52
N ILE A 181 -12.36 7.44 -3.44
CA ILE A 181 -13.28 7.36 -4.58
C ILE A 181 -14.26 8.53 -4.45
N PRO A 182 -13.84 9.74 -4.85
CA PRO A 182 -14.69 10.91 -4.73
C PRO A 182 -15.92 10.80 -5.63
N PRO A 183 -17.05 11.41 -5.23
CA PRO A 183 -17.21 12.24 -4.03
C PRO A 183 -17.58 11.45 -2.76
N ILE A 184 -17.91 10.16 -2.87
CA ILE A 184 -18.54 9.36 -1.81
C ILE A 184 -17.53 8.83 -0.80
N VAL A 185 -16.47 8.15 -1.26
CA VAL A 185 -15.48 7.54 -0.38
C VAL A 185 -14.32 8.50 -0.15
N LYS A 186 -14.33 9.18 0.99
CA LYS A 186 -13.28 10.14 1.40
C LYS A 186 -11.94 9.45 1.60
N THR A 187 -11.99 8.28 2.22
CA THR A 187 -10.79 7.45 2.49
C THR A 187 -11.17 5.98 2.51
N LEU A 188 -10.31 5.13 1.94
CA LEU A 188 -10.37 3.68 2.03
C LEU A 188 -8.98 3.14 2.30
N VAL A 189 -8.81 2.43 3.41
CA VAL A 189 -7.52 1.93 3.89
C VAL A 189 -7.47 0.42 3.84
N PHE A 190 -6.40 -0.10 3.23
CA PHE A 190 -6.04 -1.52 3.28
C PHE A 190 -4.76 -1.71 4.09
N GLU A 191 -4.70 -2.80 4.84
CA GLU A 191 -3.50 -3.32 5.45
C GLU A 191 -2.92 -4.44 4.57
N LEU A 192 -1.62 -4.43 4.39
CA LEU A 192 -0.87 -5.46 3.68
C LEU A 192 0.01 -6.21 4.67
N SER A 193 -0.29 -7.47 4.93
CA SER A 193 0.54 -8.33 5.77
C SER A 193 1.23 -9.39 4.93
N HIS A 194 2.51 -9.67 5.23
CA HIS A 194 3.33 -10.55 4.43
C HIS A 194 3.66 -11.83 5.17
N ASN A 195 3.59 -12.94 4.47
CA ASN A 195 4.17 -14.20 4.90
C ASN A 195 5.13 -14.75 3.84
N TYR A 196 6.06 -15.58 4.29
CA TYR A 196 7.11 -16.14 3.44
C TYR A 196 7.00 -17.65 3.50
N ALA A 197 6.90 -18.29 2.34
CA ALA A 197 6.76 -19.74 2.20
C ALA A 197 7.83 -20.28 1.27
N PRO A 198 8.35 -21.50 1.50
CA PRO A 198 9.17 -22.21 0.53
C PRO A 198 8.42 -22.35 -0.80
N GLN A 199 9.18 -22.44 -1.91
CA GLN A 199 8.62 -22.78 -3.22
C GLN A 199 8.20 -24.23 -3.27
#